data_0a8f24ee933ef27adbb48f5108d1a042
#
_entry.id   0a8f24ee933ef27adbb48f5108d1a042
#
_cell.length_a   1.000
_cell.length_b   1.000
_cell.length_c   1.000
_cell.angle_alpha   90.00
_cell.angle_beta   90.00
_cell.angle_gamma   90.00
#
_symmetry.space_group_name_H-M   'P 1'
#
loop_
_entity.id
_entity.type
_entity.pdbx_description
1 polymer ?
#
loop_
_entity_poly.entity_id
_entity_poly.type
_entity_poly.pdbx_seq_one_letter_code
_entity_poly.pdbx_strand_id
1 'polypeptide(L)'
;MKHNVMLTVASLLSLLLTIIHLTQDVMLKAEGAVKFPIPVVIFAVWLYGTLMLSDRVWGYIIMLLGGLIGAAMIIAHSKGLVVSKSGGFFFVWTLFALSTTGWFTAILSARGIWTTLRSRRPTLPAQ
;
A
#
# COMPACT_ATOMS: atom_id res chain seq x y z
N MET A 1 20.75 0.71 1.69
CA MET A 1 20.51 0.29 0.29
C MET A 1 19.55 -0.88 0.16
N LYS A 2 19.84 -2.04 0.76
CA LYS A 2 18.93 -3.22 0.67
C LYS A 2 17.52 -2.98 1.20
N HIS A 3 17.36 -2.17 2.25
CA HIS A 3 16.05 -1.84 2.83
C HIS A 3 15.17 -1.06 1.86
N ASN A 4 15.71 -0.08 1.15
CA ASN A 4 14.96 0.73 0.20
C ASN A 4 14.52 -0.08 -1.02
N VAL A 5 15.35 -1.01 -1.51
CA VAL A 5 14.97 -1.92 -2.60
C VAL A 5 13.79 -2.81 -2.19
N MET A 6 13.86 -3.44 -1.02
CA MET A 6 12.76 -4.27 -0.51
C MET A 6 11.45 -3.48 -0.37
N LEU A 7 11.54 -2.26 0.19
CA LEU A 7 10.38 -1.39 0.33
C LEU A 7 9.81 -0.98 -1.03
N THR A 8 10.67 -0.59 -1.97
CA THR A 8 10.25 -0.21 -3.32
C THR A 8 9.54 -1.37 -4.02
N VAL A 9 10.10 -2.57 -3.98
CA VAL A 9 9.49 -3.77 -4.58
C VAL A 9 8.15 -4.10 -3.90
N ALA A 10 8.11 -4.10 -2.56
CA ALA A 10 6.87 -4.36 -1.82
C ALA A 10 5.78 -3.33 -2.14
N SER A 11 6.14 -2.06 -2.22
CA SER A 11 5.22 -0.97 -2.54
C SER A 11 4.68 -1.07 -3.96
N LEU A 12 5.54 -1.36 -4.95
CA LEU A 12 5.11 -1.55 -6.34
C LEU A 12 4.21 -2.79 -6.49
N LEU A 13 4.52 -3.87 -5.77
CA LEU A 13 3.69 -5.06 -5.79
C LEU A 13 2.32 -4.80 -5.14
N SER A 14 2.29 -4.09 -4.02
CA SER A 14 1.03 -3.68 -3.37
C SER A 14 0.20 -2.78 -4.29
N LEU A 15 0.83 -1.82 -4.98
CA LEU A 15 0.16 -0.95 -5.93
C LEU A 15 -0.44 -1.74 -7.10
N LEU A 16 0.33 -2.66 -7.69
CA LEU A 16 -0.13 -3.53 -8.78
C LEU A 16 -1.33 -4.37 -8.35
N LEU A 17 -1.23 -5.02 -7.19
CA LEU A 17 -2.33 -5.83 -6.64
C LEU A 17 -3.57 -5.00 -6.33
N THR A 18 -3.40 -3.74 -5.86
CA THR A 18 -4.52 -2.81 -5.64
C THR A 18 -5.22 -2.48 -6.95
N ILE A 19 -4.47 -2.23 -8.03
CA ILE A 19 -5.04 -1.96 -9.36
C ILE A 19 -5.81 -3.18 -9.87
N ILE A 20 -5.24 -4.38 -9.75
CA ILE A 20 -5.91 -5.63 -10.14
C ILE A 20 -7.19 -5.82 -9.35
N HIS A 21 -7.14 -5.65 -8.03
CA HIS A 21 -8.29 -5.83 -7.15
C HIS A 21 -9.40 -4.82 -7.46
N LEU A 22 -9.06 -3.54 -7.63
CA LEU A 22 -10.04 -2.52 -8.01
C LEU A 22 -10.67 -2.81 -9.38
N THR A 23 -9.89 -3.34 -10.33
CA THR A 23 -10.42 -3.76 -11.63
C THR A 23 -11.42 -4.90 -11.47
N GLN A 24 -11.14 -5.86 -10.58
CA GLN A 24 -12.09 -6.94 -10.25
C GLN A 24 -13.39 -6.40 -9.64
N ASP A 25 -13.29 -5.44 -8.70
CA ASP A 25 -14.46 -4.82 -8.07
C ASP A 25 -15.36 -4.14 -9.11
N VAL A 26 -14.76 -3.40 -10.04
CA VAL A 26 -15.49 -2.74 -11.14
C VAL A 26 -16.14 -3.78 -12.07
N MET A 27 -15.41 -4.84 -12.44
CA MET A 27 -15.94 -5.89 -13.32
C MET A 27 -17.07 -6.68 -12.68
N LEU A 28 -16.99 -6.92 -11.38
CA LEU A 28 -18.01 -7.62 -10.61
C LEU A 28 -19.18 -6.71 -10.22
N LYS A 29 -19.15 -5.43 -10.61
CA LYS A 29 -20.16 -4.41 -10.25
C LYS A 29 -20.39 -4.35 -8.73
N ALA A 30 -19.32 -4.46 -7.95
CA ALA A 30 -19.38 -4.39 -6.51
C ALA A 30 -20.01 -3.06 -6.06
N GLU A 31 -20.99 -3.15 -5.16
CA GLU A 31 -21.59 -1.94 -4.55
C GLU A 31 -20.50 -1.19 -3.78
N GLY A 32 -20.35 0.10 -4.08
CA GLY A 32 -19.33 0.95 -3.45
C GLY A 32 -18.00 1.02 -4.21
N ALA A 33 -17.89 0.42 -5.40
CA ALA A 33 -16.72 0.63 -6.25
C ALA A 33 -16.44 2.12 -6.45
N VAL A 34 -15.23 2.56 -6.12
CA VAL A 34 -14.85 3.97 -6.15
C VAL A 34 -14.83 4.46 -7.60
N LYS A 35 -15.57 5.53 -7.86
CA LYS A 35 -15.68 6.11 -9.21
C LYS A 35 -14.37 6.79 -9.61
N PHE A 36 -13.94 6.59 -10.88
CA PHE A 36 -12.91 7.43 -11.48
C PHE A 36 -13.28 8.92 -11.37
N PRO A 37 -12.33 9.87 -11.13
CA PRO A 37 -10.87 9.73 -11.28
C PRO A 37 -10.08 9.50 -9.95
N ILE A 38 -10.75 9.40 -8.80
CA ILE A 38 -10.08 9.36 -7.49
C ILE A 38 -9.00 8.27 -7.38
N PRO A 39 -9.26 7.00 -7.76
CA PRO A 39 -8.24 5.96 -7.69
C PRO A 39 -7.00 6.26 -8.52
N VAL A 40 -7.18 6.87 -9.70
CA VAL A 40 -6.06 7.21 -10.60
C VAL A 40 -5.11 8.20 -9.94
N VAL A 41 -5.66 9.23 -9.27
CA VAL A 41 -4.84 10.22 -8.54
C VAL A 41 -4.09 9.56 -7.39
N ILE A 42 -4.77 8.70 -6.61
CA ILE A 42 -4.13 7.96 -5.50
C ILE A 42 -2.99 7.10 -6.02
N PHE A 43 -3.19 6.36 -7.11
CA PHE A 43 -2.17 5.49 -7.70
C PHE A 43 -1.00 6.29 -8.27
N ALA A 44 -1.26 7.43 -8.92
CA ALA A 44 -0.20 8.32 -9.41
C ALA A 44 0.65 8.88 -8.26
N VAL A 45 0.04 9.34 -7.18
CA VAL A 45 0.74 9.83 -5.99
C VAL A 45 1.53 8.71 -5.33
N TRP A 46 0.93 7.53 -5.19
CA TRP A 46 1.62 6.37 -4.59
C TRP A 46 2.82 5.94 -5.43
N LEU A 47 2.65 5.83 -6.76
CA LEU A 47 3.74 5.50 -7.68
C LEU A 47 4.87 6.54 -7.62
N TYR A 48 4.51 7.82 -7.66
CA TYR A 48 5.48 8.93 -7.53
C TYR A 48 6.24 8.85 -6.20
N GLY A 49 5.53 8.65 -5.09
CA GLY A 49 6.15 8.49 -3.76
C GLY A 49 7.13 7.32 -3.71
N THR A 50 6.76 6.20 -4.35
CA THR A 50 7.58 4.99 -4.39
C THR A 50 8.84 5.16 -5.23
N LEU A 51 8.74 5.79 -6.42
CA LEU A 51 9.85 5.86 -7.38
C LEU A 51 10.74 7.10 -7.16
N MET A 52 10.14 8.25 -6.84
CA MET A 52 10.87 9.53 -6.80
C MET A 52 11.24 9.96 -5.39
N LEU A 53 10.52 9.50 -4.37
CA LEU A 53 10.69 9.92 -2.99
C LEU A 53 11.12 8.77 -2.06
N SER A 54 11.60 7.65 -2.59
CA SER A 54 11.91 6.42 -1.82
C SER A 54 12.89 6.63 -0.67
N ASP A 55 13.80 7.62 -0.77
CA ASP A 55 14.80 7.94 0.25
C ASP A 55 14.41 9.13 1.15
N ARG A 56 13.21 9.66 0.96
CA ARG A 56 12.70 10.81 1.70
C ARG A 56 11.58 10.43 2.66
N VAL A 57 11.47 11.15 3.77
CA VAL A 57 10.40 10.93 4.77
C VAL A 57 9.01 10.99 4.12
N TRP A 58 8.79 11.90 3.19
CA TRP A 58 7.52 12.01 2.46
C TRP A 58 7.22 10.77 1.61
N GLY A 59 8.24 10.17 0.99
CA GLY A 59 8.06 8.91 0.27
C GLY A 59 7.66 7.76 1.20
N TYR A 60 8.30 7.65 2.35
CA TYR A 60 7.91 6.67 3.37
C TYR A 60 6.47 6.88 3.87
N ILE A 61 6.03 8.14 4.04
CA ILE A 61 4.66 8.45 4.45
C ILE A 61 3.66 8.01 3.37
N ILE A 62 3.94 8.34 2.11
CA ILE A 62 3.08 7.95 0.98
C ILE A 62 2.99 6.43 0.87
N MET A 63 4.13 5.72 0.94
CA MET A 63 4.16 4.26 0.89
C MET A 63 3.48 3.61 2.11
N LEU A 64 3.58 4.24 3.30
CA LEU A 64 2.87 3.80 4.49
C LEU A 64 1.36 3.88 4.29
N LEU A 65 0.86 5.01 3.83
CA LEU A 65 -0.58 5.21 3.56
C LEU A 65 -1.08 4.23 2.49
N GLY A 66 -0.34 4.06 1.40
CA GLY A 66 -0.66 3.09 0.37
C GLY A 66 -0.68 1.65 0.90
N GLY A 67 0.33 1.26 1.68
CA GLY A 67 0.40 -0.04 2.32
C GLY A 67 -0.78 -0.30 3.28
N LEU A 68 -1.18 0.72 4.07
CA LEU A 68 -2.35 0.63 4.95
C LEU A 68 -3.66 0.49 4.17
N ILE A 69 -3.82 1.19 3.05
CA ILE A 69 -4.97 1.01 2.16
C ILE A 69 -5.03 -0.45 1.67
N GLY A 70 -3.93 -0.99 1.16
CA GLY A 70 -3.86 -2.39 0.73
C GLY A 70 -4.16 -3.38 1.86
N ALA A 71 -3.58 -3.15 3.05
CA ALA A 71 -3.80 -4.00 4.22
C ALA A 71 -5.25 -3.98 4.70
N ALA A 72 -5.93 -2.82 4.61
CA ALA A 72 -7.31 -2.65 5.05
C ALA A 72 -8.34 -3.30 4.11
N MET A 73 -7.98 -3.65 2.88
CA MET A 73 -8.92 -4.21 1.89
C MET A 73 -9.57 -5.51 2.36
N ILE A 74 -8.85 -6.38 3.07
CA ILE A 74 -9.43 -7.60 3.62
C ILE A 74 -10.53 -7.30 4.65
N ILE A 75 -10.37 -6.22 5.44
CA ILE A 75 -11.36 -5.79 6.43
C ILE A 75 -12.57 -5.19 5.72
N ALA A 76 -12.34 -4.34 4.71
CA ALA A 76 -13.40 -3.71 3.93
C ALA A 76 -14.30 -4.76 3.25
N HIS A 77 -13.71 -5.86 2.76
CA HIS A 77 -14.44 -6.93 2.08
C HIS A 77 -14.92 -8.06 3.02
N SER A 78 -14.52 -8.04 4.30
CA SER A 78 -14.93 -9.07 5.28
C SER A 78 -16.43 -9.10 5.54
N LYS A 79 -17.11 -7.96 5.44
CA LYS A 79 -18.58 -7.84 5.56
C LYS A 79 -19.32 -8.26 4.28
N GLY A 80 -18.60 -8.37 3.16
CA GLY A 80 -19.11 -8.71 1.84
C GLY A 80 -18.71 -10.10 1.38
N LEU A 81 -18.84 -11.14 2.24
CA LEU A 81 -18.73 -12.55 1.83
C LEU A 81 -19.60 -12.90 0.61
N VAL A 82 -20.60 -12.06 0.30
CA VAL A 82 -21.42 -12.12 -0.91
C VAL A 82 -20.56 -11.87 -2.17
N VAL A 83 -19.60 -10.96 -2.13
CA VAL A 83 -18.71 -10.66 -3.26
C VAL A 83 -17.72 -11.83 -3.49
N SER A 84 -17.27 -12.50 -2.43
CA SER A 84 -16.40 -13.67 -2.57
C SER A 84 -17.11 -14.84 -3.30
N LYS A 85 -18.43 -14.95 -3.17
CA LYS A 85 -19.22 -15.94 -3.94
C LYS A 85 -19.29 -15.59 -5.44
N SER A 86 -19.23 -14.32 -5.78
CA SER A 86 -19.28 -13.85 -7.18
C SER A 86 -17.90 -13.82 -7.83
N GLY A 87 -16.83 -13.51 -7.07
CA GLY A 87 -15.48 -13.34 -7.59
C GLY A 87 -14.64 -14.61 -7.66
N GLY A 88 -15.07 -15.68 -7.00
CA GLY A 88 -14.38 -16.95 -6.98
C GLY A 88 -13.01 -16.93 -6.29
N PHE A 89 -12.23 -18.01 -6.49
CA PHE A 89 -10.93 -18.22 -5.85
C PHE A 89 -9.92 -17.09 -6.15
N PHE A 90 -9.89 -16.59 -7.39
CA PHE A 90 -8.93 -15.57 -7.81
C PHE A 90 -9.13 -14.24 -7.08
N PHE A 91 -10.39 -13.85 -6.82
CA PHE A 91 -10.70 -12.65 -6.04
C PHE A 91 -10.19 -12.74 -4.60
N VAL A 92 -10.47 -13.86 -3.94
CA VAL A 92 -10.02 -14.10 -2.57
C VAL A 92 -8.50 -14.14 -2.49
N TRP A 93 -7.85 -14.79 -3.45
CA TRP A 93 -6.38 -14.86 -3.51
C TRP A 93 -5.74 -13.48 -3.67
N THR A 94 -6.24 -12.64 -4.58
CA THR A 94 -5.72 -11.27 -4.77
C THR A 94 -5.92 -10.43 -3.51
N LEU A 95 -7.03 -10.59 -2.80
CA LEU A 95 -7.30 -9.89 -1.55
C LEU A 95 -6.30 -10.26 -0.45
N PHE A 96 -5.99 -11.55 -0.29
CA PHE A 96 -4.98 -12.01 0.66
C PHE A 96 -3.58 -11.55 0.29
N ALA A 97 -3.20 -11.67 -0.98
CA ALA A 97 -1.90 -11.21 -1.47
C ALA A 97 -1.74 -9.69 -1.27
N LEU A 98 -2.76 -8.91 -1.57
CA LEU A 98 -2.78 -7.47 -1.38
C LEU A 98 -2.67 -7.10 0.11
N SER A 99 -3.43 -7.75 0.98
CA SER A 99 -3.37 -7.47 2.41
C SER A 99 -1.98 -7.79 2.98
N THR A 100 -1.39 -8.92 2.62
CA THR A 100 -0.07 -9.33 3.07
C THR A 100 1.01 -8.37 2.59
N THR A 101 1.03 -8.02 1.30
CA THR A 101 2.01 -7.08 0.74
C THR A 101 1.79 -5.66 1.27
N GLY A 102 0.55 -5.27 1.52
CA GLY A 102 0.19 -3.99 2.14
C GLY A 102 0.74 -3.87 3.56
N TRP A 103 0.56 -4.87 4.41
CA TRP A 103 1.15 -4.90 5.74
C TRP A 103 2.68 -4.87 5.70
N PHE A 104 3.28 -5.64 4.80
CA PHE A 104 4.74 -5.64 4.65
C PHE A 104 5.28 -4.26 4.25
N THR A 105 4.62 -3.61 3.28
CA THR A 105 4.94 -2.24 2.86
C THR A 105 4.79 -1.25 4.01
N ALA A 106 3.70 -1.33 4.79
CA ALA A 106 3.46 -0.44 5.92
C ALA A 106 4.54 -0.59 7.01
N ILE A 107 4.90 -1.81 7.37
CA ILE A 107 5.94 -2.08 8.37
C ILE A 107 7.30 -1.54 7.91
N LEU A 108 7.70 -1.80 6.68
CA LEU A 108 8.97 -1.31 6.13
C LEU A 108 8.99 0.23 6.06
N SER A 109 7.88 0.85 5.66
CA SER A 109 7.76 2.32 5.60
C SER A 109 7.85 2.94 7.00
N ALA A 110 7.16 2.39 7.98
CA ALA A 110 7.23 2.84 9.37
C ALA A 110 8.66 2.76 9.92
N ARG A 111 9.38 1.68 9.64
CA ARG A 111 10.80 1.55 9.98
C ARG A 111 11.66 2.61 9.29
N GLY A 112 11.40 2.88 8.00
CA GLY A 112 12.09 3.92 7.24
C GLY A 112 11.91 5.30 7.84
N ILE A 113 10.69 5.67 8.24
CA ILE A 113 10.39 6.92 8.93
C ILE A 113 11.17 6.98 10.26
N TRP A 114 11.08 5.93 11.07
CA TRP A 114 11.73 5.87 12.36
C TRP A 114 13.24 6.06 12.28
N THR A 115 13.91 5.34 11.38
CA THR A 115 15.37 5.42 11.20
C THR A 115 15.79 6.80 10.71
N THR A 116 15.05 7.40 9.78
CA THR A 116 15.35 8.72 9.23
C THR A 116 15.16 9.82 10.27
N LEU A 117 14.11 9.75 11.09
CA LEU A 117 13.88 10.74 12.15
C LEU A 117 14.92 10.60 13.26
N ARG A 118 15.32 9.38 13.60
CA ARG A 118 16.34 9.13 14.64
C ARG A 118 17.72 9.66 14.22
N SER A 119 18.10 9.51 12.95
CA SER A 119 19.38 10.00 12.43
C SER A 119 19.47 11.52 12.36
N ARG A 120 18.35 12.22 12.39
CA ARG A 120 18.30 13.70 12.39
C ARG A 120 18.37 14.33 13.80
N ARG A 121 18.36 13.53 14.87
CA ARG A 121 18.53 14.08 16.23
C ARG A 121 19.97 14.54 16.40
N PRO A 122 20.23 15.84 16.71
CA PRO A 122 21.57 16.31 17.00
C PRO A 122 22.11 15.54 18.21
N THR A 123 23.31 14.97 18.10
CA THR A 123 24.06 14.54 19.28
C THR A 123 24.39 15.79 20.06
N LEU A 124 23.77 15.99 21.22
CA LEU A 124 24.17 17.05 22.15
C LEU A 124 25.65 16.84 22.46
N PRO A 125 26.50 17.88 22.32
CA PRO A 125 27.89 17.77 22.74
C PRO A 125 27.91 17.38 24.23
N ALA A 126 28.73 16.37 24.57
CA ALA A 126 29.00 16.04 25.95
C ALA A 126 29.61 17.25 26.63
N GLN A 127 28.92 17.78 27.67
CA GLN A 127 29.45 18.83 28.55
C GLN A 127 30.50 18.25 29.46
#